data_d46d1596a4fddc6da8c7d51eb3c7aa56
#
_entry.id   d46d1596a4fddc6da8c7d51eb3c7aa56
#
_cell.length_a   1.000
_cell.length_b   1.000
_cell.length_c   1.000
_cell.angle_alpha   90.00
_cell.angle_beta   90.00
_cell.angle_gamma   90.00
#
_symmetry.space_group_name_H-M   'P 1'
#
loop_
_entity.id
_entity.type
_entity.pdbx_description
1 polymer ?
#
loop_
_entity_poly.entity_id
_entity_poly.type
_entity_poly.pdbx_seq_one_letter_code
_entity_poly.pdbx_strand_id
1 'polypeptide(L)'
;VSELAFTLARLGFLVLLWVFVALVVRALRRDAVDAGSSAPTAPRRRSAQAAASEAPAKGRRKGASRLVITEGPLAGSTVPLSPTSIVIGRSPACTLVLDDSYASSRHARVFPKDGAWWLEDLGSTNGTTLSGRPVNGAVELPVGAPVRIGQTTLELRP
;
A
#
# COMPACT_ATOMS: atom_id res chain seq x y z
N VAL A 1 -12.30 -50.92 -20.21
CA VAL A 1 -11.39 -49.77 -20.03
C VAL A 1 -10.59 -50.10 -18.79
N SER A 2 -9.31 -50.37 -18.98
CA SER A 2 -8.46 -50.89 -17.90
C SER A 2 -8.31 -49.84 -16.79
N GLU A 3 -8.41 -50.25 -15.55
CA GLU A 3 -8.18 -49.46 -14.33
C GLU A 3 -6.91 -48.59 -14.44
N LEU A 4 -5.94 -49.11 -15.16
CA LEU A 4 -4.66 -48.41 -15.41
C LEU A 4 -4.83 -47.17 -16.29
N ALA A 5 -5.72 -47.21 -17.31
CA ALA A 5 -5.98 -46.06 -18.16
C ALA A 5 -6.71 -44.93 -17.39
N PHE A 6 -7.63 -45.30 -16.50
CA PHE A 6 -8.34 -44.31 -15.66
C PHE A 6 -7.40 -43.66 -14.65
N THR A 7 -6.50 -44.45 -14.04
CA THR A 7 -5.50 -43.93 -13.09
C THR A 7 -4.50 -43.00 -13.78
N LEU A 8 -4.03 -43.34 -14.98
CA LEU A 8 -3.15 -42.46 -15.76
C LEU A 8 -3.83 -41.15 -16.17
N ALA A 9 -5.08 -41.20 -16.59
CA ALA A 9 -5.85 -39.99 -16.91
C ALA A 9 -6.02 -39.07 -15.71
N ARG A 10 -6.31 -39.66 -14.51
CA ARG A 10 -6.44 -38.91 -13.25
C ARG A 10 -5.11 -38.23 -12.86
N LEU A 11 -3.99 -38.95 -12.95
CA LEU A 11 -2.68 -38.42 -12.65
C LEU A 11 -2.29 -37.31 -13.64
N GLY A 12 -2.55 -37.50 -14.94
CA GLY A 12 -2.31 -36.47 -15.95
C GLY A 12 -3.09 -35.21 -15.71
N PHE A 13 -4.36 -35.32 -15.34
CA PHE A 13 -5.19 -34.19 -14.97
C PHE A 13 -4.68 -33.44 -13.75
N LEU A 14 -4.25 -34.15 -12.71
CA LEU A 14 -3.69 -33.53 -11.50
C LEU A 14 -2.40 -32.77 -11.80
N VAL A 15 -1.51 -33.34 -12.62
CA VAL A 15 -0.27 -32.66 -13.04
C VAL A 15 -0.60 -31.39 -13.83
N LEU A 16 -1.53 -31.47 -14.76
CA LEU A 16 -1.97 -30.32 -15.57
C LEU A 16 -2.59 -29.22 -14.71
N LEU A 17 -3.41 -29.61 -13.73
CA LEU A 17 -4.00 -28.70 -12.76
C LEU A 17 -2.92 -27.99 -11.94
N TRP A 18 -1.93 -28.71 -11.44
CA TRP A 18 -0.82 -28.15 -10.68
C TRP A 18 0.05 -27.21 -11.49
N VAL A 19 0.33 -27.56 -12.77
CA VAL A 19 1.05 -26.68 -13.70
C VAL A 19 0.25 -25.40 -13.94
N PHE A 20 -1.06 -25.49 -14.14
CA PHE A 20 -1.93 -24.34 -14.33
C PHE A 20 -1.90 -23.43 -13.09
N VAL A 21 -2.08 -23.98 -11.88
CA VAL A 21 -2.01 -23.23 -10.65
C VAL A 21 -0.65 -22.54 -10.48
N ALA A 22 0.44 -23.26 -10.78
CA ALA A 22 1.78 -22.66 -10.70
C ALA A 22 1.97 -21.50 -11.69
N LEU A 23 1.42 -21.62 -12.91
CA LEU A 23 1.46 -20.55 -13.92
C LEU A 23 0.65 -19.33 -13.48
N VAL A 24 -0.55 -19.53 -12.91
CA VAL A 24 -1.39 -18.44 -12.38
C VAL A 24 -0.69 -17.73 -11.23
N VAL A 25 -0.13 -18.50 -10.26
CA VAL A 25 0.64 -17.91 -9.15
C VAL A 25 1.86 -17.16 -9.65
N ARG A 26 2.54 -17.69 -10.69
CA ARG A 26 3.69 -17.01 -11.28
C ARG A 26 3.31 -15.73 -12.01
N ALA A 27 2.17 -15.70 -12.71
CA ALA A 27 1.65 -14.50 -13.38
C ALA A 27 1.29 -13.42 -12.34
N LEU A 28 0.55 -13.78 -11.30
CA LEU A 28 0.20 -12.87 -10.20
C LEU A 28 1.43 -12.32 -9.46
N ARG A 29 2.49 -13.13 -9.32
CA ARG A 29 3.74 -12.67 -8.72
C ARG A 29 4.55 -11.73 -9.64
N ARG A 30 4.45 -11.87 -10.96
CA ARG A 30 5.10 -10.97 -11.90
C ARG A 30 4.49 -9.57 -11.87
N ASP A 31 3.18 -9.46 -11.85
CA ASP A 31 2.49 -8.17 -11.74
C ASP A 31 2.80 -7.43 -10.42
N ALA A 32 3.10 -8.18 -9.35
CA ALA A 32 3.51 -7.60 -8.07
C ALA A 32 4.99 -7.12 -8.04
N VAL A 33 5.83 -7.60 -8.96
CA VAL A 33 7.27 -7.25 -9.02
C VAL A 33 7.53 -6.17 -10.06
N ASP A 34 6.75 -6.10 -11.14
CA ASP A 34 6.92 -5.09 -12.20
C ASP A 34 6.42 -3.69 -11.82
N ALA A 35 5.67 -3.54 -10.71
CA ALA A 35 5.33 -2.25 -10.14
C ALA A 35 6.50 -1.54 -9.44
N GLY A 36 7.69 -2.14 -9.39
CA GLY A 36 8.84 -1.64 -8.64
C GLY A 36 10.10 -1.34 -9.45
N SER A 37 10.12 -1.51 -10.77
CA SER A 37 11.37 -1.33 -11.52
C SER A 37 11.14 -0.84 -12.95
N SER A 38 10.92 0.44 -13.08
CA SER A 38 11.13 1.14 -14.34
C SER A 38 11.99 2.37 -14.07
N ALA A 39 13.31 2.16 -13.98
CA ALA A 39 14.29 3.23 -14.16
C ALA A 39 14.75 3.21 -15.61
N PRO A 40 14.50 4.25 -16.41
CA PRO A 40 15.19 4.41 -17.68
C PRO A 40 16.58 5.01 -17.43
N THR A 41 17.57 4.25 -17.81
CA THR A 41 18.95 4.70 -17.96
C THR A 41 19.01 5.76 -19.06
N ALA A 42 19.37 6.98 -18.72
CA ALA A 42 19.72 8.01 -19.69
C ALA A 42 21.12 8.58 -19.39
N PRO A 43 21.90 8.95 -20.40
CA PRO A 43 23.34 9.20 -20.28
C PRO A 43 23.68 10.58 -19.71
N ARG A 44 24.72 10.52 -18.92
CA ARG A 44 25.45 11.61 -18.31
C ARG A 44 25.91 12.64 -19.36
N ARG A 45 25.44 13.89 -19.31
CA ARG A 45 26.19 15.05 -19.79
C ARG A 45 26.26 16.12 -18.70
N ARG A 46 27.53 16.44 -18.40
CA ARG A 46 27.96 17.59 -17.58
C ARG A 46 27.65 18.89 -18.33
N SER A 47 27.29 19.88 -17.60
CA SER A 47 27.87 21.21 -17.45
C SER A 47 26.83 22.19 -16.94
N ALA A 48 27.03 22.65 -15.75
CA ALA A 48 27.50 24.00 -15.41
C ALA A 48 26.46 25.11 -15.54
N GLN A 49 26.29 25.75 -14.40
CA GLN A 49 26.17 27.20 -14.16
C GLN A 49 24.75 27.79 -14.04
N ALA A 50 24.47 28.07 -12.79
CA ALA A 50 24.01 29.36 -12.23
C ALA A 50 22.90 30.13 -12.99
N ALA A 51 21.82 30.32 -12.37
CA ALA A 51 21.27 31.64 -12.03
C ALA A 51 19.96 31.53 -11.29
N ALA A 52 19.88 32.24 -10.21
CA ALA A 52 18.72 32.49 -9.42
C ALA A 52 17.57 33.02 -10.28
N SER A 53 16.37 32.49 -10.04
CA SER A 53 15.14 33.22 -10.28
C SER A 53 14.15 32.83 -9.21
N GLU A 54 14.00 33.69 -8.28
CA GLU A 54 12.90 33.71 -7.33
C GLU A 54 11.60 33.82 -8.12
N ALA A 55 10.73 32.83 -7.93
CA ALA A 55 9.32 32.96 -8.24
C ALA A 55 8.53 32.68 -6.96
N PRO A 56 7.44 33.44 -6.70
CA PRO A 56 6.92 33.70 -5.37
C PRO A 56 6.35 32.47 -4.72
N ALA A 57 6.69 32.29 -3.46
CA ALA A 57 6.12 31.34 -2.54
C ALA A 57 4.59 31.49 -2.46
N LYS A 58 3.85 30.77 -3.28
CA LYS A 58 2.44 30.51 -3.01
C LYS A 58 2.34 29.59 -1.80
N GLY A 59 1.89 30.16 -0.71
CA GLY A 59 1.31 29.53 0.47
C GLY A 59 1.94 28.17 0.83
N ARG A 60 2.90 28.21 1.75
CA ARG A 60 3.34 27.06 2.53
C ARG A 60 2.09 26.49 3.21
N ARG A 61 1.33 25.65 2.49
CA ARG A 61 0.33 24.79 3.12
C ARG A 61 1.11 24.05 4.20
N LYS A 62 0.75 24.26 5.46
CA LYS A 62 1.29 23.48 6.58
C LYS A 62 1.11 22.02 6.17
N GLY A 63 2.16 21.41 5.66
CA GLY A 63 2.14 20.02 5.20
C GLY A 63 1.78 19.15 6.39
N ALA A 64 0.95 18.14 6.16
CA ALA A 64 0.68 17.15 7.18
C ALA A 64 2.01 16.60 7.72
N SER A 65 2.13 16.54 9.03
CA SER A 65 3.36 16.12 9.71
C SER A 65 3.21 14.82 10.48
N ARG A 66 1.97 14.38 10.74
CA ARG A 66 1.67 13.21 11.57
C ARG A 66 0.35 12.54 11.21
N LEU A 67 0.28 11.24 11.47
CA LEU A 67 -0.97 10.49 11.57
C LEU A 67 -1.39 10.46 13.04
N VAL A 68 -2.65 10.77 13.31
CA VAL A 68 -3.26 10.74 14.64
C VAL A 68 -4.33 9.68 14.66
N ILE A 69 -4.29 8.79 15.64
CA ILE A 69 -5.33 7.80 15.87
C ILE A 69 -6.41 8.46 16.72
N THR A 70 -7.62 8.56 16.16
CA THR A 70 -8.76 9.25 16.81
C THR A 70 -9.69 8.30 17.51
N GLU A 71 -9.76 7.03 17.05
CA GLU A 71 -10.61 5.99 17.63
C GLU A 71 -9.90 4.64 17.62
N GLY A 72 -10.28 3.76 18.55
CA GLY A 72 -9.73 2.42 18.72
C GLY A 72 -8.82 2.30 19.95
N PRO A 73 -8.18 1.13 20.14
CA PRO A 73 -7.35 0.84 21.33
C PRO A 73 -6.16 1.80 21.51
N LEU A 74 -5.67 2.38 20.41
CA LEU A 74 -4.53 3.29 20.39
C LEU A 74 -4.95 4.77 20.23
N ALA A 75 -6.21 5.12 20.52
CA ALA A 75 -6.70 6.49 20.38
C ALA A 75 -5.81 7.48 21.17
N GLY A 76 -5.52 8.62 20.54
CA GLY A 76 -4.61 9.64 21.06
C GLY A 76 -3.14 9.44 20.67
N SER A 77 -2.76 8.27 20.16
CA SER A 77 -1.40 8.03 19.67
C SER A 77 -1.14 8.78 18.35
N THR A 78 0.10 9.17 18.16
CA THR A 78 0.54 9.90 16.98
C THR A 78 1.75 9.21 16.34
N VAL A 79 1.78 9.15 15.02
CA VAL A 79 2.91 8.64 14.24
C VAL A 79 3.43 9.78 13.37
N PRO A 80 4.69 10.19 13.52
CA PRO A 80 5.27 11.22 12.66
C PRO A 80 5.36 10.71 11.23
N LEU A 81 5.04 11.58 10.28
CA LEU A 81 5.21 11.28 8.87
C LEU A 81 6.68 11.42 8.49
N SER A 82 7.19 10.45 7.78
CA SER A 82 8.52 10.44 7.20
C SER A 82 8.44 10.29 5.68
N PRO A 83 9.48 10.61 4.93
CA PRO A 83 9.47 10.42 3.47
C PRO A 83 9.26 8.97 3.01
N THR A 84 9.25 8.05 3.94
CA THR A 84 9.06 6.62 3.69
C THR A 84 7.59 6.22 3.87
N SER A 85 7.21 5.14 3.21
CA SER A 85 5.87 4.55 3.35
C SER A 85 5.64 4.02 4.77
N ILE A 86 4.49 4.35 5.35
CA ILE A 86 4.01 3.86 6.64
C ILE A 86 3.06 2.70 6.37
N VAL A 87 3.47 1.50 6.71
CA VAL A 87 2.61 0.30 6.64
C VAL A 87 1.86 0.17 7.96
N ILE A 88 0.55 -0.04 7.86
CA ILE A 88 -0.39 -0.12 8.97
C ILE A 88 -1.01 -1.51 9.00
N GLY A 89 -1.05 -2.14 10.17
CA GLY A 89 -1.65 -3.46 10.32
C GLY A 89 -1.33 -4.10 11.67
N ARG A 90 -1.78 -5.33 11.87
CA ARG A 90 -1.61 -6.05 13.13
C ARG A 90 -0.23 -6.70 13.29
N SER A 91 0.53 -6.87 12.20
CA SER A 91 1.85 -7.47 12.29
C SER A 91 2.84 -6.56 13.01
N PRO A 92 3.70 -7.09 13.90
CA PRO A 92 4.77 -6.32 14.53
C PRO A 92 5.81 -5.79 13.52
N ALA A 93 5.80 -6.29 12.28
CA ALA A 93 6.64 -5.78 11.19
C ALA A 93 6.08 -4.50 10.53
N CYS A 94 4.87 -4.05 10.91
CA CYS A 94 4.29 -2.81 10.41
C CYS A 94 4.93 -1.59 11.09
N THR A 95 4.95 -0.46 10.38
CA THR A 95 5.40 0.83 10.93
C THR A 95 4.44 1.33 12.00
N LEU A 96 3.13 1.14 11.78
CA LEU A 96 2.08 1.36 12.77
C LEU A 96 1.39 0.02 13.05
N VAL A 97 1.68 -0.51 14.24
CA VAL A 97 1.09 -1.77 14.71
C VAL A 97 -0.25 -1.46 15.38
N LEU A 98 -1.33 -2.04 14.87
CA LEU A 98 -2.66 -1.91 15.44
C LEU A 98 -2.97 -3.11 16.34
N ASP A 99 -3.47 -2.85 17.54
CA ASP A 99 -4.09 -3.86 18.41
C ASP A 99 -5.58 -3.96 18.10
N ASP A 100 -5.88 -4.47 16.91
CA ASP A 100 -7.23 -4.55 16.36
C ASP A 100 -7.41 -5.87 15.61
N SER A 101 -8.28 -6.74 16.13
CA SER A 101 -8.55 -8.06 15.55
C SER A 101 -9.21 -7.99 14.15
N TYR A 102 -9.81 -6.87 13.80
CA TYR A 102 -10.39 -6.62 12.48
C TYR A 102 -9.38 -6.07 11.48
N ALA A 103 -8.19 -5.70 11.94
CA ALA A 103 -7.10 -5.32 11.05
C ALA A 103 -6.35 -6.55 10.53
N SER A 104 -6.03 -6.58 9.24
CA SER A 104 -5.15 -7.58 8.64
C SER A 104 -3.71 -7.40 9.09
N SER A 105 -2.87 -8.45 8.95
CA SER A 105 -1.45 -8.38 9.30
C SER A 105 -0.73 -7.21 8.63
N ARG A 106 -1.00 -6.98 7.35
CA ARG A 106 -0.66 -5.76 6.60
C ARG A 106 -1.95 -5.29 5.96
N HIS A 107 -2.51 -4.21 6.47
CA HIS A 107 -3.87 -3.79 6.10
C HIS A 107 -3.86 -2.69 5.05
N ALA A 108 -3.15 -1.63 5.32
CA ALA A 108 -3.06 -0.47 4.45
C ALA A 108 -1.67 0.16 4.51
N ARG A 109 -1.38 1.07 3.57
CA ARG A 109 -0.20 1.92 3.62
C ARG A 109 -0.52 3.37 3.33
N VAL A 110 0.22 4.25 3.98
CA VAL A 110 0.24 5.69 3.70
C VAL A 110 1.62 6.04 3.18
N PHE A 111 1.70 6.72 2.06
CA PHE A 111 2.98 7.03 1.40
C PHE A 111 2.94 8.39 0.70
N PRO A 112 4.10 9.07 0.59
CA PRO A 112 4.19 10.33 -0.14
C PRO A 112 4.25 10.07 -1.65
N LYS A 113 3.49 10.85 -2.42
CA LYS A 113 3.51 10.83 -3.87
C LYS A 113 3.12 12.22 -4.38
N ASP A 114 3.87 12.79 -5.33
CA ASP A 114 3.58 14.06 -6.01
C ASP A 114 3.34 15.24 -5.06
N GLY A 115 4.03 15.25 -3.90
CA GLY A 115 3.88 16.30 -2.88
C GLY A 115 2.64 16.18 -2.01
N ALA A 116 1.86 15.11 -2.14
CA ALA A 116 0.70 14.76 -1.32
C ALA A 116 0.90 13.43 -0.61
N TRP A 117 0.04 13.15 0.37
CA TRP A 117 -0.04 11.84 1.02
C TRP A 117 -1.11 10.99 0.36
N TRP A 118 -0.80 9.73 0.16
CA TRP A 118 -1.68 8.76 -0.48
C TRP A 118 -1.94 7.60 0.44
N LEU A 119 -3.15 7.05 0.37
CA LEU A 119 -3.61 5.88 1.10
C LEU A 119 -3.91 4.76 0.11
N GLU A 120 -3.51 3.54 0.46
CA GLU A 120 -3.82 2.35 -0.33
C GLU A 120 -4.13 1.17 0.59
N ASP A 121 -5.18 0.44 0.26
CA ASP A 121 -5.50 -0.85 0.90
C ASP A 121 -4.61 -1.94 0.31
N LEU A 122 -3.99 -2.75 1.14
CA LEU A 122 -3.06 -3.83 0.73
C LEU A 122 -3.75 -5.20 0.55
N GLY A 123 -5.02 -5.20 0.16
CA GLY A 123 -5.82 -6.41 0.04
C GLY A 123 -6.28 -6.91 1.40
N SER A 124 -6.74 -6.00 2.25
CA SER A 124 -7.20 -6.35 3.57
C SER A 124 -8.50 -7.17 3.55
N THR A 125 -8.75 -7.94 4.61
CA THR A 125 -9.95 -8.79 4.71
C THR A 125 -11.23 -7.97 4.87
N ASN A 126 -11.18 -6.90 5.66
CA ASN A 126 -12.35 -6.10 6.00
C ASN A 126 -12.44 -4.77 5.24
N GLY A 127 -11.39 -4.45 4.44
CA GLY A 127 -11.31 -3.23 3.67
C GLY A 127 -10.93 -2.00 4.51
N THR A 128 -10.45 -0.98 3.80
CA THR A 128 -10.15 0.36 4.32
C THR A 128 -11.18 1.33 3.81
N THR A 129 -11.63 2.28 4.62
CA THR A 129 -12.51 3.36 4.17
C THR A 129 -11.88 4.72 4.41
N LEU A 130 -12.10 5.66 3.49
CA LEU A 130 -11.72 7.07 3.59
C LEU A 130 -13.00 7.90 3.58
N SER A 131 -13.26 8.63 4.67
CA SER A 131 -14.50 9.43 4.84
C SER A 131 -15.78 8.61 4.55
N GLY A 132 -15.80 7.33 5.00
CA GLY A 132 -16.92 6.40 4.83
C GLY A 132 -17.01 5.75 3.45
N ARG A 133 -16.12 6.05 2.51
CA ARG A 133 -16.08 5.43 1.17
C ARG A 133 -14.98 4.36 1.11
N PRO A 134 -15.25 3.18 0.53
CA PRO A 134 -14.23 2.14 0.39
C PRO A 134 -13.07 2.60 -0.50
N VAL A 135 -11.86 2.26 -0.08
CA VAL A 135 -10.62 2.56 -0.80
C VAL A 135 -10.34 1.41 -1.77
N ASN A 136 -10.43 1.71 -3.07
CA ASN A 136 -10.10 0.79 -4.14
C ASN A 136 -8.86 1.32 -4.87
N GLY A 137 -7.70 0.77 -4.55
CA GLY A 137 -6.41 1.25 -5.05
C GLY A 137 -5.87 2.46 -4.28
N ALA A 138 -4.89 3.15 -4.86
CA ALA A 138 -4.27 4.31 -4.22
C ALA A 138 -5.14 5.56 -4.40
N VAL A 139 -5.46 6.23 -3.30
CA VAL A 139 -6.24 7.48 -3.28
C VAL A 139 -5.48 8.56 -2.50
N GLU A 140 -5.65 9.82 -2.88
CA GLU A 140 -5.09 10.93 -2.12
C GLU A 140 -5.72 11.02 -0.73
N LEU A 141 -4.89 11.23 0.30
CA LEU A 141 -5.30 11.33 1.69
C LEU A 141 -5.31 12.81 2.13
N PRO A 142 -6.48 13.46 2.17
CA PRO A 142 -6.58 14.84 2.62
C PRO A 142 -6.33 14.98 4.13
N VAL A 143 -5.84 16.13 4.53
CA VAL A 143 -5.69 16.48 5.96
C VAL A 143 -7.06 16.53 6.63
N GLY A 144 -7.20 15.88 7.78
CA GLY A 144 -8.44 15.81 8.56
C GLY A 144 -9.48 14.81 8.03
N ALA A 145 -9.19 14.09 6.95
CA ALA A 145 -10.10 13.05 6.47
C ALA A 145 -9.98 11.78 7.32
N PRO A 146 -11.07 11.24 7.89
CA PRO A 146 -11.02 10.02 8.68
C PRO A 146 -10.80 8.79 7.80
N VAL A 147 -9.76 8.03 8.14
CA VAL A 147 -9.45 6.72 7.59
C VAL A 147 -9.83 5.66 8.60
N ARG A 148 -10.69 4.74 8.23
CA ARG A 148 -11.07 3.62 9.10
C ARG A 148 -10.44 2.31 8.62
N ILE A 149 -9.78 1.64 9.55
CA ILE A 149 -9.13 0.34 9.40
C ILE A 149 -9.62 -0.55 10.54
N GLY A 150 -10.51 -1.49 10.23
CA GLY A 150 -11.17 -2.29 11.26
C GLY A 150 -12.01 -1.41 12.20
N GLN A 151 -11.67 -1.40 13.49
CA GLN A 151 -12.28 -0.55 14.52
C GLN A 151 -11.46 0.71 14.81
N THR A 152 -10.30 0.85 14.18
CA THR A 152 -9.38 1.97 14.37
C THR A 152 -9.65 3.06 13.34
N THR A 153 -9.80 4.31 13.81
CA THR A 153 -9.89 5.49 12.95
C THR A 153 -8.64 6.34 13.13
N LEU A 154 -8.08 6.81 12.02
CA LEU A 154 -6.91 7.68 12.01
C LEU A 154 -7.10 8.84 11.03
N GLU A 155 -6.40 9.94 11.28
CA GLU A 155 -6.46 11.16 10.48
C GLU A 155 -5.07 11.70 10.23
N LEU A 156 -4.91 12.32 9.07
CA LEU A 156 -3.73 13.09 8.72
C LEU A 156 -3.84 14.50 9.32
N ARG A 157 -2.85 14.91 10.13
CA ARG A 157 -2.83 16.25 10.77
C ARG A 157 -1.49 16.96 10.54
N PRO A 158 -1.53 18.32 10.54
CA PRO A 158 -0.32 19.14 10.46
C PRO A 158 0.57 19.03 11.69
#